data_7c70797ce6db2cb5fd933ee07c9a65d5
#
_entry.id   7c70797ce6db2cb5fd933ee07c9a65d5
#
_cell.length_a   1.000
_cell.length_b   1.000
_cell.length_c   1.000
_cell.angle_alpha   90.00
_cell.angle_beta   90.00
_cell.angle_gamma   90.00
#
_symmetry.space_group_name_H-M   'P 1'
#
loop_
_entity.id
_entity.type
_entity.pdbx_description
1 polymer ?
#
loop_
_entity_poly.entity_id
_entity_poly.type
_entity_poly.pdbx_seq_one_letter_code
_entity_poly.pdbx_strand_id
1 'polypeptide(L)'
;MCRPFAVMLKPVGSSCNMACSYCYYLNNEVSDRKKMTADRLEKIIASYFASNPFEVNSFVWHGGEPTLAGLDFYKEAVRIQKKYLPKGKTYWNNLQTNGLLLNEEWCDFLKKENFDVGISIDGIRLVHDKYRLDAKKEKTYDRVTEKIQLLKRYGIKPDLLCTVSADTGENAYEVYQALKNFKTGWIQFIPIVNKNEDGSLREESITPKAYGDFLVTCFHQWLYNDLGTCDVQLFMEVLNYYAGGKQSLCWLKEVCGDVLAIESDGRIYSCDHFVNKENLLGSIDSCDLSSCINSNQQSAFGKAKSDLSKKCLQCKYLHLCNGGCPKDRDQDKNNLLCEGLYHFFEESEEPCKKAVSLLRAGNSRDQVMAILRKERKQKWAAVSANSPCPCGSGRKYKHCCGS
;
A
#
# COMPACT_ATOMS: atom_id res chain seq x y z
N MET A 1 -15.43 16.16 20.09
CA MET A 1 -14.45 15.06 20.19
C MET A 1 -13.64 15.01 18.92
N CYS A 2 -12.33 14.80 19.01
CA CYS A 2 -11.49 14.60 17.83
C CYS A 2 -11.86 13.29 17.13
N ARG A 3 -11.93 13.30 15.78
CA ARG A 3 -12.12 12.05 15.04
C ARG A 3 -10.84 11.23 15.04
N PRO A 4 -10.94 9.90 14.96
CA PRO A 4 -9.77 9.02 14.86
C PRO A 4 -8.95 9.31 13.60
N PHE A 5 -7.62 9.33 13.73
CA PHE A 5 -6.71 9.55 12.59
C PHE A 5 -5.34 8.92 12.82
N ALA A 6 -4.56 8.78 11.76
CA ALA A 6 -3.16 8.42 11.79
C ALA A 6 -2.28 9.57 11.28
N VAL A 7 -1.00 9.51 11.57
CA VAL A 7 -0.02 10.47 11.05
C VAL A 7 1.02 9.78 10.18
N MET A 8 1.27 10.35 9.01
CA MET A 8 2.37 9.97 8.14
C MET A 8 3.44 11.05 8.18
N LEU A 9 4.57 10.73 8.80
CA LEU A 9 5.68 11.66 8.98
C LEU A 9 6.71 11.46 7.87
N LYS A 10 7.19 12.58 7.34
CA LYS A 10 8.21 12.62 6.31
C LYS A 10 9.49 13.28 6.85
N PRO A 11 10.33 12.52 7.56
CA PRO A 11 11.46 13.05 8.35
C PRO A 11 12.47 13.87 7.55
N VAL A 12 12.56 13.61 6.24
CA VAL A 12 13.49 14.26 5.32
C VAL A 12 12.80 14.80 4.06
N GLY A 13 11.47 14.98 4.14
CA GLY A 13 10.67 15.42 3.00
C GLY A 13 10.84 14.50 1.80
N SER A 14 11.09 15.08 0.61
CA SER A 14 11.29 14.34 -0.64
C SER A 14 12.73 13.86 -0.88
N SER A 15 13.67 14.06 0.07
CA SER A 15 15.02 13.55 -0.06
C SER A 15 15.06 12.04 -0.14
N CYS A 16 15.73 11.49 -1.15
CA CYS A 16 15.86 10.05 -1.38
C CYS A 16 17.25 9.71 -1.94
N ASN A 17 17.78 8.55 -1.57
CA ASN A 17 19.00 7.97 -2.14
C ASN A 17 18.70 7.12 -3.39
N MET A 18 17.44 7.06 -3.83
CA MET A 18 17.03 6.47 -5.09
C MET A 18 16.43 7.52 -6.04
N ALA A 19 16.40 7.18 -7.34
CA ALA A 19 15.85 8.00 -8.42
C ALA A 19 14.87 7.17 -9.25
N CYS A 20 13.85 6.60 -8.58
CA CYS A 20 12.83 5.80 -9.24
C CYS A 20 12.08 6.64 -10.27
N SER A 21 12.03 6.20 -11.53
CA SER A 21 11.49 7.00 -12.65
C SER A 21 9.99 7.29 -12.53
N TYR A 22 9.23 6.45 -11.84
CA TYR A 22 7.80 6.62 -11.60
C TYR A 22 7.44 7.36 -10.32
N CYS A 23 8.42 7.80 -9.52
CA CYS A 23 8.16 8.35 -8.19
C CYS A 23 7.42 9.69 -8.26
N TYR A 24 6.18 9.72 -7.81
CA TYR A 24 5.36 10.93 -7.77
C TYR A 24 5.86 11.97 -6.76
N TYR A 25 6.69 11.55 -5.79
CA TYR A 25 7.09 12.40 -4.69
C TYR A 25 8.50 12.99 -4.82
N LEU A 26 9.38 12.37 -5.63
CA LEU A 26 10.78 12.77 -5.77
C LEU A 26 10.97 14.23 -6.21
N ASN A 27 10.09 14.70 -7.10
CA ASN A 27 10.11 16.06 -7.66
C ASN A 27 9.01 16.95 -7.10
N ASN A 28 8.52 16.67 -5.89
CA ASN A 28 7.52 17.51 -5.26
C ASN A 28 8.14 18.86 -4.89
N GLU A 29 7.70 19.94 -5.56
CA GLU A 29 8.24 21.29 -5.42
C GLU A 29 7.91 21.92 -4.06
N VAL A 30 6.85 21.43 -3.41
CA VAL A 30 6.38 21.96 -2.12
C VAL A 30 7.12 21.33 -0.95
N SER A 31 7.67 20.12 -1.13
CA SER A 31 8.35 19.38 -0.05
C SER A 31 9.71 20.00 0.29
N ASP A 32 9.97 20.23 1.58
CA ASP A 32 11.31 20.55 2.08
C ASP A 32 12.19 19.30 2.07
N ARG A 33 13.48 19.48 1.73
CA ARG A 33 14.48 18.39 1.71
C ARG A 33 15.38 18.40 2.94
N LYS A 34 15.05 19.20 3.95
CA LYS A 34 15.78 19.24 5.21
C LYS A 34 15.30 18.16 6.17
N LYS A 35 16.17 17.75 7.06
CA LYS A 35 15.80 16.83 8.14
C LYS A 35 14.91 17.55 9.16
N MET A 36 13.86 16.88 9.63
CA MET A 36 12.98 17.34 10.71
C MET A 36 13.79 17.56 11.98
N THR A 37 13.57 18.70 12.64
CA THR A 37 14.25 19.01 13.91
C THR A 37 13.63 18.23 15.08
N ALA A 38 14.42 18.01 16.13
CA ALA A 38 13.94 17.33 17.34
C ALA A 38 12.77 18.07 18.01
N ASP A 39 12.79 19.42 18.02
CA ASP A 39 11.69 20.25 18.54
C ASP A 39 10.37 20.01 17.79
N ARG A 40 10.39 19.99 16.44
CA ARG A 40 9.20 19.69 15.66
C ARG A 40 8.71 18.27 15.87
N LEU A 41 9.62 17.32 15.91
CA LEU A 41 9.29 15.92 16.19
C LEU A 41 8.58 15.79 17.55
N GLU A 42 9.08 16.47 18.58
CA GLU A 42 8.49 16.47 19.91
C GLU A 42 7.09 17.11 19.90
N LYS A 43 6.92 18.28 19.27
CA LYS A 43 5.60 18.92 19.10
C LYS A 43 4.61 18.02 18.39
N ILE A 44 5.00 17.36 17.30
CA ILE A 44 4.13 16.46 16.53
C ILE A 44 3.68 15.27 17.40
N ILE A 45 4.61 14.59 18.06
CA ILE A 45 4.31 13.41 18.86
C ILE A 45 3.41 13.79 20.07
N ALA A 46 3.74 14.87 20.77
CA ALA A 46 2.94 15.36 21.89
C ALA A 46 1.52 15.75 21.45
N SER A 47 1.39 16.50 20.34
CA SER A 47 0.09 16.90 19.77
C SER A 47 -0.72 15.68 19.32
N TYR A 48 -0.08 14.69 18.73
CA TYR A 48 -0.77 13.48 18.25
C TYR A 48 -1.35 12.67 19.41
N PHE A 49 -0.57 12.38 20.45
CA PHE A 49 -1.07 11.69 21.64
C PHE A 49 -2.16 12.43 22.39
N ALA A 50 -2.09 13.77 22.43
CA ALA A 50 -3.12 14.59 23.04
C ALA A 50 -4.42 14.63 22.23
N SER A 51 -4.33 14.53 20.90
CA SER A 51 -5.46 14.71 19.97
C SER A 51 -6.18 13.44 19.62
N ASN A 52 -5.45 12.30 19.44
CA ASN A 52 -6.04 11.07 18.91
C ASN A 52 -6.86 10.33 19.99
N PRO A 53 -8.16 10.05 19.75
CA PRO A 53 -9.00 9.36 20.72
C PRO A 53 -8.72 7.85 20.81
N PHE A 54 -8.02 7.26 19.85
CA PHE A 54 -7.72 5.82 19.82
C PHE A 54 -6.80 5.38 20.97
N GLU A 55 -7.00 4.16 21.43
CA GLU A 55 -6.07 3.48 22.36
C GLU A 55 -4.75 3.20 21.68
N VAL A 56 -4.77 2.83 20.38
CA VAL A 56 -3.59 2.55 19.56
C VAL A 56 -3.31 3.73 18.63
N ASN A 57 -2.11 4.27 18.70
CA ASN A 57 -1.67 5.41 17.91
C ASN A 57 -0.65 4.97 16.84
N SER A 58 -0.94 5.17 15.56
CA SER A 58 -0.08 4.72 14.47
C SER A 58 0.77 5.85 13.91
N PHE A 59 2.09 5.66 13.96
CA PHE A 59 3.08 6.52 13.33
C PHE A 59 3.62 5.84 12.07
N VAL A 60 3.35 6.42 10.90
CA VAL A 60 3.88 5.94 9.63
C VAL A 60 5.06 6.82 9.21
N TRP A 61 6.24 6.24 9.15
CA TRP A 61 7.47 6.91 8.73
C TRP A 61 7.69 6.68 7.24
N HIS A 62 7.57 7.73 6.46
CA HIS A 62 7.54 7.68 5.00
C HIS A 62 8.26 8.90 4.37
N GLY A 63 7.98 9.23 3.12
CA GLY A 63 8.50 10.37 2.40
C GLY A 63 9.37 9.95 1.21
N GLY A 64 10.50 10.60 1.01
CA GLY A 64 11.50 10.16 0.05
C GLY A 64 12.13 8.85 0.53
N GLU A 65 13.20 8.93 1.33
CA GLU A 65 13.71 7.77 2.07
C GLU A 65 13.87 8.13 3.56
N PRO A 66 12.98 7.65 4.43
CA PRO A 66 12.96 8.07 5.83
C PRO A 66 14.21 7.66 6.62
N THR A 67 14.92 6.59 6.22
CA THR A 67 16.16 6.16 6.89
C THR A 67 17.32 7.15 6.69
N LEU A 68 17.25 8.09 5.74
CA LEU A 68 18.18 9.20 5.61
C LEU A 68 18.19 10.14 6.83
N ALA A 69 17.13 10.13 7.65
CA ALA A 69 17.12 10.84 8.92
C ALA A 69 18.17 10.29 9.92
N GLY A 70 18.64 9.06 9.70
CA GLY A 70 19.62 8.37 10.53
C GLY A 70 18.99 7.72 11.78
N LEU A 71 19.66 6.70 12.28
CA LEU A 71 19.12 5.87 13.38
C LEU A 71 18.89 6.66 14.68
N ASP A 72 19.75 7.65 14.98
CA ASP A 72 19.61 8.47 16.19
C ASP A 72 18.32 9.31 16.19
N PHE A 73 17.82 9.71 15.00
CA PHE A 73 16.52 10.35 14.88
C PHE A 73 15.39 9.44 15.38
N TYR A 74 15.44 8.16 15.06
CA TYR A 74 14.42 7.19 15.48
C TYR A 74 14.56 6.78 16.95
N LYS A 75 15.80 6.71 17.47
CA LYS A 75 16.05 6.57 18.92
C LYS A 75 15.41 7.72 19.70
N GLU A 76 15.58 8.95 19.19
CA GLU A 76 14.96 10.14 19.79
C GLU A 76 13.43 10.14 19.63
N ALA A 77 12.90 9.73 18.47
CA ALA A 77 11.45 9.59 18.26
C ALA A 77 10.82 8.64 19.30
N VAL A 78 11.42 7.48 19.52
CA VAL A 78 10.94 6.51 20.52
C VAL A 78 11.07 7.07 21.95
N ARG A 79 12.16 7.77 22.26
CA ARG A 79 12.32 8.43 23.57
C ARG A 79 11.18 9.43 23.81
N ILE A 80 10.84 10.23 22.83
CA ILE A 80 9.74 11.20 22.91
C ILE A 80 8.40 10.49 22.97
N GLN A 81 8.16 9.45 22.18
CA GLN A 81 6.94 8.65 22.25
C GLN A 81 6.72 8.09 23.64
N LYS A 82 7.75 7.48 24.25
CA LYS A 82 7.67 6.96 25.63
C LYS A 82 7.43 8.06 26.68
N LYS A 83 7.97 9.27 26.46
CA LYS A 83 7.75 10.44 27.35
C LYS A 83 6.30 10.92 27.36
N TYR A 84 5.65 10.97 26.19
CA TYR A 84 4.32 11.54 26.02
C TYR A 84 3.20 10.51 25.94
N LEU A 85 3.49 9.22 25.96
CA LEU A 85 2.49 8.16 25.87
C LEU A 85 1.49 8.25 27.03
N PRO A 86 0.19 8.50 26.79
CA PRO A 86 -0.79 8.56 27.86
C PRO A 86 -1.03 7.17 28.48
N LYS A 87 -1.40 7.18 29.78
CA LYS A 87 -1.76 5.94 30.48
C LYS A 87 -2.91 5.22 29.77
N GLY A 88 -2.76 3.92 29.53
CA GLY A 88 -3.75 3.08 28.86
C GLY A 88 -3.74 3.14 27.35
N LYS A 89 -2.84 3.93 26.74
CA LYS A 89 -2.62 3.94 25.28
C LYS A 89 -1.37 3.16 24.89
N THR A 90 -1.33 2.75 23.63
CA THR A 90 -0.18 2.12 22.97
C THR A 90 0.14 2.84 21.66
N TYR A 91 1.29 2.55 21.07
CA TYR A 91 1.62 3.07 19.75
C TYR A 91 2.32 2.03 18.88
N TRP A 92 2.18 2.19 17.59
CA TRP A 92 2.86 1.41 16.57
C TRP A 92 3.69 2.33 15.68
N ASN A 93 4.87 1.86 15.32
CA ASN A 93 5.73 2.50 14.33
C ASN A 93 5.80 1.62 13.09
N ASN A 94 5.43 2.16 11.95
CA ASN A 94 5.59 1.52 10.65
C ASN A 94 6.61 2.31 9.82
N LEU A 95 7.70 1.67 9.43
CA LEU A 95 8.78 2.27 8.64
C LEU A 95 8.67 1.77 7.19
N GLN A 96 8.30 2.66 6.27
CA GLN A 96 8.29 2.37 4.84
C GLN A 96 9.59 2.83 4.19
N THR A 97 10.42 1.90 3.73
CA THR A 97 11.77 2.20 3.22
C THR A 97 12.09 1.46 1.93
N ASN A 98 13.05 2.00 1.15
CA ASN A 98 13.65 1.27 0.03
C ASN A 98 14.69 0.22 0.49
N GLY A 99 15.03 0.19 1.76
CA GLY A 99 15.89 -0.78 2.41
C GLY A 99 17.40 -0.57 2.26
N LEU A 100 17.87 0.27 1.35
CA LEU A 100 19.31 0.35 1.00
C LEU A 100 20.22 0.71 2.17
N LEU A 101 19.73 1.48 3.15
CA LEU A 101 20.51 1.92 4.30
C LEU A 101 20.40 1.02 5.52
N LEU A 102 19.56 -0.02 5.47
CA LEU A 102 19.42 -0.95 6.58
C LEU A 102 20.70 -1.77 6.77
N ASN A 103 21.11 -1.89 8.03
CA ASN A 103 22.25 -2.68 8.48
C ASN A 103 21.89 -3.41 9.79
N GLU A 104 22.84 -4.08 10.40
CA GLU A 104 22.62 -4.84 11.63
C GLU A 104 22.15 -3.95 12.79
N GLU A 105 22.73 -2.75 12.96
CA GLU A 105 22.34 -1.81 14.01
C GLU A 105 20.86 -1.36 13.84
N TRP A 106 20.43 -1.10 12.60
CA TRP A 106 19.03 -0.85 12.30
C TRP A 106 18.15 -2.04 12.67
N CYS A 107 18.54 -3.27 12.32
CA CYS A 107 17.76 -4.47 12.63
C CYS A 107 17.60 -4.69 14.13
N ASP A 108 18.66 -4.51 14.91
CA ASP A 108 18.62 -4.58 16.37
C ASP A 108 17.63 -3.56 16.96
N PHE A 109 17.68 -2.31 16.49
CA PHE A 109 16.80 -1.25 16.93
C PHE A 109 15.34 -1.55 16.56
N LEU A 110 15.07 -1.87 15.27
CA LEU A 110 13.72 -2.13 14.76
C LEU A 110 13.05 -3.29 15.49
N LYS A 111 13.81 -4.36 15.77
CA LYS A 111 13.34 -5.50 16.56
C LYS A 111 13.06 -5.13 18.01
N LYS A 112 14.01 -4.43 18.66
CA LYS A 112 13.90 -4.02 20.07
C LYS A 112 12.68 -3.12 20.31
N GLU A 113 12.44 -2.16 19.42
CA GLU A 113 11.37 -1.17 19.52
C GLU A 113 10.10 -1.58 18.78
N ASN A 114 10.06 -2.83 18.28
CA ASN A 114 8.90 -3.47 17.64
C ASN A 114 8.33 -2.65 16.49
N PHE A 115 9.21 -2.22 15.55
CA PHE A 115 8.77 -1.55 14.33
C PHE A 115 8.25 -2.55 13.30
N ASP A 116 7.11 -2.24 12.69
CA ASP A 116 6.72 -2.86 11.44
C ASP A 116 7.55 -2.24 10.30
N VAL A 117 8.02 -3.06 9.37
CA VAL A 117 8.91 -2.62 8.30
C VAL A 117 8.30 -2.97 6.95
N GLY A 118 8.04 -1.96 6.13
CA GLY A 118 7.66 -2.13 4.74
C GLY A 118 8.86 -1.92 3.82
N ILE A 119 9.13 -2.89 2.95
CA ILE A 119 10.21 -2.81 1.95
C ILE A 119 9.63 -2.68 0.56
N SER A 120 10.11 -1.68 -0.17
CA SER A 120 9.73 -1.47 -1.57
C SER A 120 10.50 -2.39 -2.50
N ILE A 121 9.82 -3.33 -3.18
CA ILE A 121 10.40 -4.23 -4.17
C ILE A 121 9.40 -4.61 -5.26
N ASP A 122 9.73 -4.41 -6.53
CA ASP A 122 8.83 -4.61 -7.65
C ASP A 122 8.96 -6.01 -8.27
N GLY A 123 8.82 -7.03 -7.44
CA GLY A 123 8.74 -8.44 -7.83
C GLY A 123 10.04 -9.01 -8.38
N ILE A 124 10.21 -8.98 -9.70
CA ILE A 124 11.36 -9.58 -10.40
C ILE A 124 12.42 -8.54 -10.75
N ARG A 125 13.68 -8.99 -10.88
CA ARG A 125 14.84 -8.14 -11.22
C ARG A 125 14.61 -7.29 -12.47
N LEU A 126 14.06 -7.89 -13.53
CA LEU A 126 13.83 -7.21 -14.81
C LEU A 126 12.98 -5.94 -14.64
N VAL A 127 11.89 -6.04 -13.89
CA VAL A 127 10.97 -4.93 -13.63
C VAL A 127 11.58 -3.95 -12.62
N HIS A 128 12.09 -4.46 -11.49
CA HIS A 128 12.64 -3.63 -10.44
C HIS A 128 13.78 -2.74 -10.93
N ASP A 129 14.78 -3.32 -11.61
CA ASP A 129 15.98 -2.61 -12.06
C ASP A 129 15.73 -1.69 -13.29
N LYS A 130 14.56 -1.77 -13.93
CA LYS A 130 14.14 -0.81 -14.95
C LYS A 130 13.74 0.53 -14.32
N TYR A 131 13.05 0.49 -13.20
CA TYR A 131 12.43 1.67 -12.60
C TYR A 131 13.08 2.16 -11.32
N ARG A 132 13.63 1.24 -10.50
CA ARG A 132 14.19 1.53 -9.17
C ARG A 132 15.71 1.57 -9.20
N LEU A 133 16.25 2.64 -9.77
CA LEU A 133 17.68 2.90 -9.74
C LEU A 133 18.03 3.79 -8.54
N ASP A 134 19.25 3.66 -8.03
CA ASP A 134 19.73 4.60 -7.02
C ASP A 134 20.09 5.97 -7.65
N ALA A 135 20.53 6.92 -6.81
CA ALA A 135 20.87 8.28 -7.25
C ALA A 135 22.05 8.30 -8.26
N LYS A 136 22.87 7.24 -8.31
CA LYS A 136 23.94 7.05 -9.29
C LYS A 136 23.51 6.30 -10.55
N LYS A 137 22.24 5.97 -10.67
CA LYS A 137 21.65 5.15 -11.75
C LYS A 137 22.10 3.69 -11.72
N GLU A 138 22.54 3.19 -10.57
CA GLU A 138 22.90 1.79 -10.39
C GLU A 138 21.66 0.95 -10.02
N LYS A 139 21.68 -0.32 -10.44
CA LYS A 139 20.63 -1.31 -10.15
C LYS A 139 20.55 -1.61 -8.65
N THR A 140 19.35 -1.84 -8.15
CA THR A 140 19.15 -1.98 -6.70
C THR A 140 18.49 -3.30 -6.28
N TYR A 141 18.04 -4.15 -7.19
CA TYR A 141 17.33 -5.39 -6.86
C TYR A 141 18.10 -6.30 -5.89
N ASP A 142 19.36 -6.59 -6.17
CA ASP A 142 20.20 -7.46 -5.32
C ASP A 142 20.42 -6.85 -3.94
N ARG A 143 20.69 -5.56 -3.90
CA ARG A 143 20.91 -4.81 -2.66
C ARG A 143 19.66 -4.83 -1.78
N VAL A 144 18.47 -4.65 -2.37
CA VAL A 144 17.18 -4.70 -1.63
C VAL A 144 16.88 -6.12 -1.17
N THR A 145 17.09 -7.13 -2.02
CA THR A 145 16.87 -8.53 -1.64
C THR A 145 17.79 -8.98 -0.50
N GLU A 146 19.05 -8.51 -0.49
CA GLU A 146 19.97 -8.73 0.63
C GLU A 146 19.42 -8.16 1.94
N LYS A 147 18.81 -6.95 1.91
CA LYS A 147 18.21 -6.32 3.10
C LYS A 147 16.96 -7.05 3.60
N ILE A 148 16.15 -7.57 2.69
CA ILE A 148 15.03 -8.48 3.07
C ILE A 148 15.57 -9.70 3.81
N GLN A 149 16.64 -10.33 3.30
CA GLN A 149 17.25 -11.47 3.98
C GLN A 149 17.91 -11.09 5.32
N LEU A 150 18.51 -9.90 5.40
CA LEU A 150 19.07 -9.36 6.65
C LEU A 150 17.96 -9.23 7.71
N LEU A 151 16.86 -8.53 7.42
CA LEU A 151 15.71 -8.40 8.33
C LEU A 151 15.21 -9.76 8.81
N LYS A 152 15.07 -10.74 7.90
CA LYS A 152 14.63 -12.10 8.24
C LYS A 152 15.59 -12.81 9.19
N ARG A 153 16.91 -12.67 9.03
CA ARG A 153 17.90 -13.23 9.97
C ARG A 153 17.72 -12.68 11.39
N TYR A 154 17.27 -11.41 11.52
CA TYR A 154 16.93 -10.79 12.81
C TYR A 154 15.52 -11.13 13.31
N GLY A 155 14.77 -11.98 12.58
CA GLY A 155 13.40 -12.38 12.92
C GLY A 155 12.35 -11.32 12.60
N ILE A 156 12.69 -10.29 11.81
CA ILE A 156 11.77 -9.29 11.29
C ILE A 156 11.25 -9.79 9.94
N LYS A 157 9.94 -9.87 9.79
CA LYS A 157 9.28 -10.21 8.52
C LYS A 157 8.75 -8.93 7.90
N PRO A 158 9.45 -8.34 6.91
CA PRO A 158 8.98 -7.09 6.33
C PRO A 158 7.74 -7.30 5.45
N ASP A 159 6.86 -6.30 5.41
CA ASP A 159 5.83 -6.19 4.40
C ASP A 159 6.48 -5.83 3.06
N LEU A 160 6.01 -6.42 1.96
CA LEU A 160 6.53 -6.13 0.63
C LEU A 160 5.57 -5.20 -0.12
N LEU A 161 6.07 -4.02 -0.51
CA LEU A 161 5.32 -3.08 -1.32
C LEU A 161 5.83 -3.12 -2.75
N CYS A 162 4.97 -3.57 -3.64
CA CYS A 162 5.24 -3.71 -5.07
C CYS A 162 4.44 -2.68 -5.85
N THR A 163 5.13 -1.79 -6.57
CA THR A 163 4.47 -0.91 -7.53
C THR A 163 4.11 -1.69 -8.79
N VAL A 164 2.89 -1.48 -9.29
CA VAL A 164 2.39 -2.17 -10.47
C VAL A 164 2.46 -1.21 -11.65
N SER A 165 3.57 -1.32 -12.41
CA SER A 165 3.83 -0.62 -13.65
C SER A 165 3.27 -1.38 -14.87
N ALA A 166 3.40 -0.81 -16.07
CA ALA A 166 3.10 -1.51 -17.31
C ALA A 166 3.85 -2.86 -17.40
N ASP A 167 5.17 -2.86 -17.15
CA ASP A 167 5.99 -4.10 -17.19
C ASP A 167 5.62 -5.08 -16.06
N THR A 168 5.22 -4.59 -14.89
CA THR A 168 4.72 -5.44 -13.80
C THR A 168 3.47 -6.19 -14.25
N GLY A 169 2.57 -5.48 -14.95
CA GLY A 169 1.33 -6.06 -15.49
C GLY A 169 1.58 -7.21 -16.46
N GLU A 170 2.57 -7.06 -17.35
CA GLU A 170 2.96 -8.10 -18.32
C GLU A 170 3.57 -9.35 -17.66
N ASN A 171 4.10 -9.24 -16.44
CA ASN A 171 4.81 -10.29 -15.72
C ASN A 171 4.08 -10.72 -14.42
N ALA A 172 2.74 -10.64 -14.38
CA ALA A 172 1.92 -10.82 -13.19
C ALA A 172 2.22 -12.10 -12.40
N TYR A 173 2.32 -13.24 -13.09
CA TYR A 173 2.58 -14.52 -12.45
C TYR A 173 3.97 -14.57 -11.82
N GLU A 174 5.01 -14.18 -12.57
CA GLU A 174 6.41 -14.19 -12.14
C GLU A 174 6.64 -13.23 -10.98
N VAL A 175 6.04 -12.04 -11.05
CA VAL A 175 6.08 -11.03 -9.98
C VAL A 175 5.47 -11.58 -8.69
N TYR A 176 4.27 -12.17 -8.77
CA TYR A 176 3.63 -12.76 -7.60
C TYR A 176 4.48 -13.89 -7.00
N GLN A 177 4.99 -14.81 -7.83
CA GLN A 177 5.83 -15.92 -7.37
C GLN A 177 7.13 -15.42 -6.73
N ALA A 178 7.77 -14.41 -7.29
CA ALA A 178 8.98 -13.82 -6.73
C ALA A 178 8.72 -13.20 -5.33
N LEU A 179 7.66 -12.41 -5.18
CA LEU A 179 7.29 -11.79 -3.91
C LEU A 179 6.95 -12.84 -2.85
N LYS A 180 6.11 -13.82 -3.19
CA LYS A 180 5.74 -14.92 -2.29
C LYS A 180 6.96 -15.71 -1.80
N ASN A 181 7.95 -15.92 -2.67
CA ASN A 181 9.17 -16.69 -2.36
C ASN A 181 10.06 -16.02 -1.30
N PHE A 182 9.88 -14.72 -1.02
CA PHE A 182 10.53 -14.09 0.13
C PHE A 182 10.00 -14.62 1.47
N LYS A 183 8.79 -15.21 1.51
CA LYS A 183 8.17 -15.80 2.70
C LYS A 183 8.08 -14.79 3.86
N THR A 184 7.69 -13.56 3.55
CA THR A 184 7.49 -12.49 4.52
C THR A 184 6.07 -12.44 5.08
N GLY A 185 5.10 -12.93 4.31
CA GLY A 185 3.72 -13.10 4.73
C GLY A 185 2.75 -12.01 4.28
N TRP A 186 3.23 -10.82 3.87
CA TRP A 186 2.39 -9.72 3.44
C TRP A 186 2.88 -9.05 2.16
N ILE A 187 1.95 -8.76 1.25
CA ILE A 187 2.21 -8.08 -0.02
C ILE A 187 1.16 -6.98 -0.24
N GLN A 188 1.63 -5.80 -0.63
CA GLN A 188 0.79 -4.71 -1.10
C GLN A 188 1.10 -4.40 -2.57
N PHE A 189 0.09 -4.38 -3.43
CA PHE A 189 0.18 -3.92 -4.80
C PHE A 189 -0.30 -2.48 -4.91
N ILE A 190 0.53 -1.61 -5.48
CA ILE A 190 0.25 -0.17 -5.62
C ILE A 190 0.34 0.18 -7.11
N PRO A 191 -0.78 0.45 -7.81
CA PRO A 191 -0.74 0.78 -9.22
C PRO A 191 -0.05 2.13 -9.46
N ILE A 192 0.77 2.19 -10.50
CA ILE A 192 1.32 3.44 -11.01
C ILE A 192 0.28 4.08 -11.92
N VAL A 193 -0.18 5.28 -11.53
CA VAL A 193 -1.13 6.11 -12.27
C VAL A 193 -0.54 7.52 -12.36
N ASN A 194 0.45 7.66 -13.23
CA ASN A 194 1.05 8.95 -13.56
C ASN A 194 0.39 9.49 -14.84
N LYS A 195 0.13 10.79 -14.87
CA LYS A 195 -0.56 11.46 -15.97
C LYS A 195 0.37 12.41 -16.71
N ASN A 196 0.17 12.54 -18.01
CA ASN A 196 0.66 13.63 -18.83
C ASN A 196 -0.19 14.89 -18.56
N GLU A 197 0.23 16.03 -19.11
CA GLU A 197 -0.50 17.30 -18.98
C GLU A 197 -1.91 17.24 -19.62
N ASP A 198 -2.09 16.43 -20.64
CA ASP A 198 -3.39 16.20 -21.31
C ASP A 198 -4.31 15.22 -20.54
N GLY A 199 -3.85 14.69 -19.40
CA GLY A 199 -4.59 13.74 -18.57
C GLY A 199 -4.45 12.28 -19.00
N SER A 200 -3.78 11.97 -20.11
CA SER A 200 -3.48 10.60 -20.53
C SER A 200 -2.47 9.93 -19.57
N LEU A 201 -2.49 8.58 -19.51
CA LEU A 201 -1.52 7.84 -18.73
C LEU A 201 -0.12 7.91 -19.35
N ARG A 202 0.90 8.09 -18.50
CA ARG A 202 2.29 7.97 -18.90
C ARG A 202 2.66 6.52 -19.22
N GLU A 203 3.74 6.34 -20.00
CA GLU A 203 4.20 5.03 -20.47
C GLU A 203 4.46 4.01 -19.33
N GLU A 204 5.02 4.47 -18.21
CA GLU A 204 5.27 3.62 -17.04
C GLU A 204 3.99 3.21 -16.29
N SER A 205 2.88 3.91 -16.49
CA SER A 205 1.61 3.64 -15.83
C SER A 205 0.95 2.39 -16.38
N ILE A 206 0.33 1.62 -15.50
CA ILE A 206 -0.43 0.44 -15.91
C ILE A 206 -1.75 0.84 -16.56
N THR A 207 -2.11 0.19 -17.66
CA THR A 207 -3.41 0.40 -18.30
C THR A 207 -4.53 -0.27 -17.49
N PRO A 208 -5.80 0.21 -17.60
CA PRO A 208 -6.93 -0.39 -16.88
C PRO A 208 -7.03 -1.90 -17.10
N LYS A 209 -6.97 -2.33 -18.36
CA LYS A 209 -7.07 -3.76 -18.70
C LYS A 209 -5.92 -4.56 -18.10
N ALA A 210 -4.67 -4.12 -18.28
CA ALA A 210 -3.50 -4.82 -17.75
C ALA A 210 -3.53 -4.91 -16.21
N TYR A 211 -4.07 -3.88 -15.53
CA TYR A 211 -4.24 -3.91 -14.08
C TYR A 211 -5.26 -4.96 -13.64
N GLY A 212 -6.40 -5.06 -14.33
CA GLY A 212 -7.39 -6.10 -14.07
C GLY A 212 -6.82 -7.51 -14.27
N ASP A 213 -6.16 -7.74 -15.40
CA ASP A 213 -5.52 -9.02 -15.72
C ASP A 213 -4.44 -9.39 -14.68
N PHE A 214 -3.63 -8.40 -14.25
CA PHE A 214 -2.64 -8.56 -13.18
C PHE A 214 -3.30 -9.01 -11.88
N LEU A 215 -4.32 -8.27 -11.43
CA LEU A 215 -5.01 -8.58 -10.17
C LEU A 215 -5.67 -9.95 -10.21
N VAL A 216 -6.36 -10.29 -11.30
CA VAL A 216 -7.02 -11.59 -11.48
C VAL A 216 -5.99 -12.72 -11.46
N THR A 217 -4.88 -12.57 -12.18
CA THR A 217 -3.80 -13.57 -12.21
C THR A 217 -3.23 -13.81 -10.80
N CYS A 218 -2.87 -12.73 -10.08
CA CYS A 218 -2.33 -12.83 -8.72
C CYS A 218 -3.38 -13.40 -7.74
N PHE A 219 -4.64 -12.98 -7.86
CA PHE A 219 -5.75 -13.46 -7.02
C PHE A 219 -5.98 -14.95 -7.18
N HIS A 220 -5.96 -15.46 -8.41
CA HIS A 220 -6.07 -16.90 -8.66
C HIS A 220 -4.91 -17.67 -8.03
N GLN A 221 -3.67 -17.18 -8.10
CA GLN A 221 -2.56 -17.83 -7.42
C GLN A 221 -2.75 -17.83 -5.90
N TRP A 222 -3.11 -16.68 -5.35
CA TRP A 222 -3.31 -16.49 -3.92
C TRP A 222 -4.44 -17.34 -3.36
N LEU A 223 -5.66 -17.23 -3.91
CA LEU A 223 -6.85 -17.88 -3.34
C LEU A 223 -6.77 -19.41 -3.40
N TYR A 224 -6.21 -19.93 -4.48
CA TYR A 224 -6.21 -21.38 -4.72
C TYR A 224 -4.96 -22.10 -4.18
N ASN A 225 -3.89 -21.37 -3.84
CA ASN A 225 -2.63 -22.02 -3.45
C ASN A 225 -2.00 -21.44 -2.17
N ASP A 226 -2.31 -20.20 -1.80
CA ASP A 226 -1.54 -19.46 -0.79
C ASP A 226 -2.41 -18.83 0.31
N LEU A 227 -3.70 -19.12 0.35
CA LEU A 227 -4.64 -18.58 1.34
C LEU A 227 -4.16 -18.90 2.76
N GLY A 228 -3.78 -17.84 3.50
CA GLY A 228 -3.30 -17.93 4.89
C GLY A 228 -1.82 -18.27 5.04
N THR A 229 -1.06 -18.38 3.94
CA THR A 229 0.40 -18.48 3.97
C THR A 229 1.07 -17.19 3.52
N CYS A 230 0.37 -16.42 2.70
CA CYS A 230 0.76 -15.10 2.23
C CYS A 230 -0.51 -14.25 2.12
N ASP A 231 -0.52 -13.08 2.74
CA ASP A 231 -1.64 -12.15 2.66
C ASP A 231 -1.35 -11.08 1.60
N VAL A 232 -2.31 -10.85 0.70
CA VAL A 232 -2.27 -9.75 -0.26
C VAL A 232 -3.32 -8.73 0.16
N GLN A 233 -2.88 -7.52 0.46
CA GLN A 233 -3.70 -6.47 1.09
C GLN A 233 -5.08 -6.31 0.44
N LEU A 234 -5.13 -6.07 -0.88
CA LEU A 234 -6.39 -5.89 -1.59
C LEU A 234 -7.28 -7.14 -1.57
N PHE A 235 -6.67 -8.32 -1.70
CA PHE A 235 -7.43 -9.57 -1.73
C PHE A 235 -8.04 -9.89 -0.35
N MET A 236 -7.28 -9.60 0.71
CA MET A 236 -7.77 -9.71 2.09
C MET A 236 -8.91 -8.72 2.36
N GLU A 237 -8.85 -7.48 1.85
CA GLU A 237 -9.95 -6.50 1.95
C GLU A 237 -11.23 -7.01 1.31
N VAL A 238 -11.13 -7.57 0.09
CA VAL A 238 -12.30 -8.12 -0.63
C VAL A 238 -12.85 -9.35 0.08
N LEU A 239 -11.99 -10.26 0.51
CA LEU A 239 -12.40 -11.45 1.27
C LEU A 239 -13.09 -11.06 2.59
N ASN A 240 -12.48 -10.12 3.34
CA ASN A 240 -13.03 -9.59 4.59
C ASN A 240 -14.40 -8.92 4.38
N TYR A 241 -14.56 -8.16 3.28
CA TYR A 241 -15.84 -7.55 2.95
C TYR A 241 -16.95 -8.61 2.79
N TYR A 242 -16.70 -9.68 2.02
CA TYR A 242 -17.67 -10.78 1.88
C TYR A 242 -17.86 -11.59 3.17
N ALA A 243 -16.92 -11.53 4.09
CA ALA A 243 -17.08 -12.05 5.44
C ALA A 243 -17.90 -11.13 6.37
N GLY A 244 -18.39 -9.99 5.90
CA GLY A 244 -19.18 -9.02 6.67
C GLY A 244 -18.32 -8.01 7.43
N GLY A 245 -17.03 -7.95 7.15
CA GLY A 245 -16.13 -6.94 7.70
C GLY A 245 -16.25 -5.59 7.00
N LYS A 246 -15.66 -4.55 7.62
CA LYS A 246 -15.57 -3.21 7.04
C LYS A 246 -14.25 -3.05 6.29
N GLN A 247 -14.28 -2.24 5.23
CA GLN A 247 -13.08 -1.86 4.48
C GLN A 247 -12.17 -0.97 5.32
N SER A 248 -10.88 -1.27 5.32
CA SER A 248 -9.85 -0.51 6.05
C SER A 248 -9.10 0.47 5.16
N LEU A 249 -8.89 0.13 3.88
CA LEU A 249 -8.15 0.96 2.93
C LEU A 249 -8.90 2.25 2.58
N CYS A 250 -8.25 3.39 2.73
CA CYS A 250 -8.85 4.71 2.50
C CYS A 250 -9.45 4.86 1.09
N TRP A 251 -8.84 4.25 0.06
CA TRP A 251 -9.32 4.34 -1.31
C TRP A 251 -10.54 3.46 -1.60
N LEU A 252 -10.83 2.46 -0.75
CA LEU A 252 -12.04 1.63 -0.82
C LEU A 252 -13.20 2.20 0.03
N LYS A 253 -12.93 3.08 1.00
CA LYS A 253 -13.96 3.72 1.82
C LYS A 253 -14.74 4.76 1.02
N GLU A 254 -15.96 5.08 1.46
CA GLU A 254 -16.79 6.16 0.90
C GLU A 254 -16.15 7.53 1.10
N VAL A 255 -15.58 7.77 2.28
CA VAL A 255 -14.90 9.02 2.68
C VAL A 255 -13.45 8.70 3.05
N CYS A 256 -12.53 9.59 2.73
CA CYS A 256 -11.11 9.49 3.11
C CYS A 256 -10.67 10.65 4.04
N GLY A 257 -9.35 10.86 4.17
CA GLY A 257 -8.81 11.98 4.94
C GLY A 257 -8.58 11.68 6.42
N ASP A 258 -8.43 10.41 6.79
CA ASP A 258 -8.13 9.98 8.17
C ASP A 258 -6.62 9.82 8.42
N VAL A 259 -5.77 10.26 7.49
CA VAL A 259 -4.31 10.24 7.63
C VAL A 259 -3.78 11.63 7.27
N LEU A 260 -3.14 12.29 8.23
CA LEU A 260 -2.46 13.57 7.99
C LEU A 260 -1.02 13.31 7.54
N ALA A 261 -0.60 13.94 6.44
CA ALA A 261 0.80 13.94 6.03
C ALA A 261 1.53 15.14 6.63
N ILE A 262 2.67 14.88 7.29
CA ILE A 262 3.44 15.92 7.99
C ILE A 262 4.85 15.96 7.40
N GLU A 263 5.19 17.06 6.77
CA GLU A 263 6.49 17.32 6.17
C GLU A 263 7.57 17.63 7.21
N SER A 264 8.82 17.53 6.78
CA SER A 264 10.00 17.74 7.66
C SER A 264 10.08 19.18 8.23
N ASP A 265 9.50 20.14 7.54
CA ASP A 265 9.39 21.53 7.99
C ASP A 265 8.19 21.80 8.91
N GLY A 266 7.42 20.76 9.24
CA GLY A 266 6.26 20.85 10.13
C GLY A 266 4.95 21.21 9.46
N ARG A 267 4.91 21.43 8.15
CA ARG A 267 3.65 21.66 7.41
C ARG A 267 2.81 20.38 7.38
N ILE A 268 1.50 20.55 7.54
CA ILE A 268 0.50 19.49 7.69
C ILE A 268 -0.43 19.53 6.49
N TYR A 269 -0.59 18.41 5.82
CA TYR A 269 -1.40 18.25 4.62
C TYR A 269 -2.51 17.22 4.79
N SER A 270 -3.58 17.39 4.02
CA SER A 270 -4.78 16.54 4.06
C SER A 270 -4.50 15.06 3.75
N CYS A 271 -3.50 14.77 2.91
CA CYS A 271 -3.15 13.43 2.46
C CYS A 271 -1.74 13.42 1.85
N ASP A 272 -1.08 12.27 1.91
CA ASP A 272 0.23 12.02 1.32
C ASP A 272 0.29 12.26 -0.21
N HIS A 273 -0.77 11.88 -0.92
CA HIS A 273 -0.86 12.11 -2.37
C HIS A 273 -1.17 13.55 -2.77
N PHE A 274 -1.54 14.41 -1.82
CA PHE A 274 -1.96 15.78 -2.04
C PHE A 274 -1.12 16.77 -1.23
N VAL A 275 0.21 16.59 -1.28
CA VAL A 275 1.17 17.54 -0.71
C VAL A 275 1.34 18.70 -1.70
N ASN A 276 0.40 19.65 -1.65
CA ASN A 276 0.34 20.84 -2.48
C ASN A 276 -0.28 22.01 -1.71
N LYS A 277 -0.25 23.22 -2.28
CA LYS A 277 -0.71 24.45 -1.61
C LYS A 277 -2.19 24.39 -1.23
N GLU A 278 -3.02 23.79 -2.06
CA GLU A 278 -4.48 23.71 -1.92
C GLU A 278 -4.89 22.83 -0.73
N ASN A 279 -4.07 21.84 -0.40
CA ASN A 279 -4.33 20.87 0.65
C ASN A 279 -3.48 21.07 1.92
N LEU A 280 -2.83 22.23 2.04
CA LEU A 280 -2.13 22.65 3.24
C LEU A 280 -3.14 23.03 4.33
N LEU A 281 -3.08 22.35 5.47
CA LEU A 281 -3.97 22.57 6.62
C LEU A 281 -3.37 23.54 7.64
N GLY A 282 -2.04 23.62 7.71
CA GLY A 282 -1.32 24.46 8.66
C GLY A 282 0.09 23.96 8.93
N SER A 283 0.66 24.37 10.05
CA SER A 283 1.99 23.92 10.51
C SER A 283 1.93 23.59 12.00
N ILE A 284 2.69 22.56 12.42
CA ILE A 284 2.83 22.20 13.84
C ILE A 284 3.43 23.33 14.68
N ASP A 285 4.10 24.30 14.04
CA ASP A 285 4.65 25.48 14.72
C ASP A 285 3.55 26.50 15.09
N SER A 286 2.34 26.43 14.51
CA SER A 286 1.25 27.39 14.70
C SER A 286 -0.10 26.77 15.08
N CYS A 287 -0.32 25.47 14.87
CA CYS A 287 -1.58 24.79 15.21
C CYS A 287 -1.31 23.37 15.71
N ASP A 288 -2.27 22.80 16.43
CA ASP A 288 -2.25 21.39 16.83
C ASP A 288 -2.89 20.47 15.79
N LEU A 289 -2.64 19.18 15.92
CA LEU A 289 -3.18 18.17 14.98
C LEU A 289 -4.70 18.01 15.11
N SER A 290 -5.28 18.30 16.29
CA SER A 290 -6.73 18.28 16.49
C SER A 290 -7.43 19.33 15.65
N SER A 291 -6.89 20.54 15.62
CA SER A 291 -7.42 21.64 14.80
C SER A 291 -7.36 21.28 13.31
N CYS A 292 -6.27 20.67 12.85
CA CYS A 292 -6.10 20.27 11.46
C CYS A 292 -7.09 19.17 11.05
N ILE A 293 -7.16 18.07 11.82
CA ILE A 293 -8.01 16.93 11.46
C ILE A 293 -9.51 17.22 11.54
N ASN A 294 -9.91 18.14 12.42
CA ASN A 294 -11.31 18.55 12.58
C ASN A 294 -11.67 19.79 11.78
N SER A 295 -10.75 20.34 10.98
CA SER A 295 -11.03 21.53 10.17
C SER A 295 -12.11 21.29 9.11
N ASN A 296 -12.83 22.35 8.73
CA ASN A 296 -13.79 22.31 7.62
C ASN A 296 -13.10 21.91 6.31
N GLN A 297 -11.86 22.36 6.09
CA GLN A 297 -11.07 22.02 4.92
C GLN A 297 -10.79 20.51 4.86
N GLN A 298 -10.36 19.90 5.98
CA GLN A 298 -10.10 18.46 6.02
C GLN A 298 -11.39 17.63 5.88
N SER A 299 -12.49 18.12 6.46
CA SER A 299 -13.80 17.49 6.29
C SER A 299 -14.27 17.53 4.82
N ALA A 300 -14.13 18.69 4.18
CA ALA A 300 -14.46 18.88 2.76
C ALA A 300 -13.60 18.00 1.86
N PHE A 301 -12.27 17.94 2.12
CA PHE A 301 -11.34 17.07 1.41
C PHE A 301 -11.79 15.59 1.47
N GLY A 302 -12.11 15.10 2.65
CA GLY A 302 -12.54 13.71 2.82
C GLY A 302 -13.86 13.40 2.11
N LYS A 303 -14.85 14.30 2.22
CA LYS A 303 -16.17 14.18 1.59
C LYS A 303 -16.13 14.31 0.07
N ALA A 304 -15.18 15.07 -0.49
CA ALA A 304 -15.02 15.19 -1.93
C ALA A 304 -14.78 13.84 -2.64
N LYS A 305 -14.30 12.83 -1.89
CA LYS A 305 -14.18 11.47 -2.43
C LYS A 305 -15.51 10.84 -2.80
N SER A 306 -16.60 11.13 -2.07
CA SER A 306 -17.95 10.61 -2.35
C SER A 306 -18.68 11.35 -3.48
N ASP A 307 -18.08 12.40 -4.04
CA ASP A 307 -18.58 13.04 -5.26
C ASP A 307 -18.16 12.20 -6.47
N LEU A 308 -19.08 11.38 -6.96
CA LEU A 308 -18.86 10.31 -7.93
C LEU A 308 -19.53 10.59 -9.27
N SER A 309 -18.95 10.04 -10.34
CA SER A 309 -19.55 10.07 -11.68
C SER A 309 -20.86 9.26 -11.74
N LYS A 310 -21.72 9.54 -12.72
CA LYS A 310 -22.94 8.76 -12.99
C LYS A 310 -22.63 7.27 -13.20
N LYS A 311 -21.51 6.96 -13.88
CA LYS A 311 -21.03 5.59 -14.09
C LYS A 311 -20.79 4.86 -12.76
N CYS A 312 -20.13 5.53 -11.80
CA CYS A 312 -19.90 4.96 -10.48
C CYS A 312 -21.20 4.74 -9.70
N LEU A 313 -22.14 5.70 -9.72
CA LEU A 313 -23.40 5.60 -9.00
C LEU A 313 -24.31 4.45 -9.49
N GLN A 314 -24.14 4.00 -10.74
CA GLN A 314 -24.85 2.87 -11.33
C GLN A 314 -24.06 1.56 -11.29
N CYS A 315 -22.87 1.56 -10.73
CA CYS A 315 -21.95 0.42 -10.77
C CYS A 315 -22.36 -0.66 -9.75
N LYS A 316 -22.44 -1.90 -10.20
CA LYS A 316 -22.69 -3.09 -9.34
C LYS A 316 -21.70 -3.18 -8.17
N TYR A 317 -20.43 -2.76 -8.38
CA TYR A 317 -19.35 -2.85 -7.40
C TYR A 317 -19.05 -1.54 -6.68
N LEU A 318 -19.99 -0.57 -6.71
CA LEU A 318 -19.79 0.70 -5.99
C LEU A 318 -19.46 0.46 -4.51
N HIS A 319 -20.15 -0.47 -3.88
CA HIS A 319 -20.00 -0.84 -2.47
C HIS A 319 -18.61 -1.42 -2.11
N LEU A 320 -17.85 -1.94 -3.09
CA LEU A 320 -16.47 -2.38 -2.92
C LEU A 320 -15.45 -1.30 -3.26
N CYS A 321 -15.72 -0.51 -4.32
CA CYS A 321 -14.76 0.39 -4.92
C CYS A 321 -14.85 1.83 -4.39
N ASN A 322 -16.07 2.34 -4.16
CA ASN A 322 -16.35 3.73 -3.81
C ASN A 322 -15.59 4.76 -4.69
N GLY A 323 -15.45 4.43 -5.99
CA GLY A 323 -14.77 5.27 -6.98
C GLY A 323 -13.24 5.34 -6.85
N GLY A 324 -12.62 4.52 -6.01
CA GLY A 324 -11.17 4.49 -5.82
C GLY A 324 -10.58 5.76 -5.23
N CYS A 325 -9.26 5.93 -5.35
CA CYS A 325 -8.56 7.13 -4.89
C CYS A 325 -8.89 8.35 -5.79
N PRO A 326 -9.22 9.52 -5.24
CA PRO A 326 -9.40 10.75 -6.03
C PRO A 326 -8.19 11.13 -6.88
N LYS A 327 -6.97 10.80 -6.44
CA LYS A 327 -5.73 11.00 -7.19
C LYS A 327 -5.76 10.34 -8.57
N ASP A 328 -6.42 9.19 -8.67
CA ASP A 328 -6.45 8.34 -9.87
C ASP A 328 -7.69 8.57 -10.74
N ARG A 329 -8.44 9.65 -10.48
CA ARG A 329 -9.64 10.01 -11.26
C ARG A 329 -9.30 10.99 -12.39
N ASP A 330 -10.08 10.90 -13.47
CA ASP A 330 -10.12 11.89 -14.55
C ASP A 330 -10.96 13.12 -14.16
N GLN A 331 -11.14 14.05 -15.11
CA GLN A 331 -11.94 15.26 -14.92
C GLN A 331 -13.44 14.96 -14.71
N ASP A 332 -13.92 13.84 -15.27
CA ASP A 332 -15.30 13.35 -15.10
C ASP A 332 -15.48 12.51 -13.84
N LYS A 333 -14.50 12.49 -12.95
CA LYS A 333 -14.47 11.74 -11.68
C LYS A 333 -14.50 10.21 -11.83
N ASN A 334 -14.20 9.68 -13.01
CA ASN A 334 -14.02 8.25 -13.21
C ASN A 334 -12.60 7.86 -12.79
N ASN A 335 -12.48 6.74 -12.07
CA ASN A 335 -11.17 6.16 -11.79
C ASN A 335 -10.54 5.64 -13.09
N LEU A 336 -9.31 6.03 -13.38
CA LEU A 336 -8.59 5.64 -14.59
C LEU A 336 -8.36 4.13 -14.70
N LEU A 337 -8.38 3.40 -13.58
CA LEU A 337 -8.27 1.94 -13.54
C LEU A 337 -9.63 1.23 -13.38
N CYS A 338 -10.74 1.94 -13.58
CA CYS A 338 -12.11 1.46 -13.33
C CYS A 338 -12.41 0.13 -14.02
N GLU A 339 -12.06 -0.03 -15.30
CA GLU A 339 -12.31 -1.26 -16.06
C GLU A 339 -11.60 -2.47 -15.42
N GLY A 340 -10.33 -2.30 -15.04
CA GLY A 340 -9.55 -3.35 -14.41
C GLY A 340 -10.04 -3.71 -13.01
N LEU A 341 -10.42 -2.71 -12.21
CA LEU A 341 -11.01 -2.96 -10.89
C LEU A 341 -12.36 -3.66 -11.01
N TYR A 342 -13.20 -3.26 -11.97
CA TYR A 342 -14.48 -3.92 -12.24
C TYR A 342 -14.26 -5.39 -12.59
N HIS A 343 -13.36 -5.67 -13.53
CA HIS A 343 -13.01 -7.04 -13.93
C HIS A 343 -12.49 -7.87 -12.75
N PHE A 344 -11.63 -7.30 -11.93
CA PHE A 344 -11.13 -7.98 -10.73
C PHE A 344 -12.25 -8.29 -9.72
N PHE A 345 -13.16 -7.35 -9.45
CA PHE A 345 -14.27 -7.60 -8.52
C PHE A 345 -15.25 -8.64 -9.07
N GLU A 346 -15.50 -8.64 -10.38
CA GLU A 346 -16.35 -9.63 -11.04
C GLU A 346 -15.77 -11.05 -10.92
N GLU A 347 -14.47 -11.22 -11.22
CA GLU A 347 -13.79 -12.51 -11.13
C GLU A 347 -13.57 -12.99 -9.69
N SER A 348 -13.48 -12.09 -8.72
CA SER A 348 -13.25 -12.42 -7.31
C SER A 348 -14.53 -12.65 -6.50
N GLU A 349 -15.69 -12.16 -6.93
CA GLU A 349 -16.95 -12.18 -6.17
C GLU A 349 -17.36 -13.59 -5.74
N GLU A 350 -17.62 -14.47 -6.68
CA GLU A 350 -18.10 -15.83 -6.37
C GLU A 350 -17.05 -16.70 -5.67
N PRO A 351 -15.75 -16.69 -6.08
CA PRO A 351 -14.73 -17.41 -5.34
C PRO A 351 -14.56 -16.93 -3.89
N CYS A 352 -14.64 -15.62 -3.62
CA CYS A 352 -14.55 -15.10 -2.26
C CYS A 352 -15.77 -15.50 -1.41
N LYS A 353 -17.00 -15.37 -1.94
CA LYS A 353 -18.23 -15.82 -1.24
C LYS A 353 -18.15 -17.30 -0.88
N LYS A 354 -17.71 -18.13 -1.81
CA LYS A 354 -17.54 -19.57 -1.58
C LYS A 354 -16.47 -19.84 -0.52
N ALA A 355 -15.32 -19.21 -0.60
CA ALA A 355 -14.24 -19.36 0.40
C ALA A 355 -14.75 -18.99 1.80
N VAL A 356 -15.45 -17.85 1.94
CA VAL A 356 -16.05 -17.42 3.21
C VAL A 356 -17.07 -18.43 3.73
N SER A 357 -17.95 -18.94 2.86
CA SER A 357 -18.93 -19.95 3.25
C SER A 357 -18.26 -21.22 3.78
N LEU A 358 -17.24 -21.70 3.10
CA LEU A 358 -16.48 -22.90 3.53
C LEU A 358 -15.73 -22.65 4.86
N LEU A 359 -15.10 -21.49 5.05
CA LEU A 359 -14.45 -21.13 6.31
C LEU A 359 -15.44 -21.07 7.46
N ARG A 360 -16.62 -20.48 7.25
CA ARG A 360 -17.70 -20.45 8.25
C ARG A 360 -18.26 -21.83 8.59
N ALA A 361 -18.22 -22.76 7.64
CA ALA A 361 -18.59 -24.16 7.85
C ALA A 361 -17.51 -24.96 8.62
N GLY A 362 -16.41 -24.32 9.05
CA GLY A 362 -15.36 -24.94 9.85
C GLY A 362 -14.25 -25.62 9.05
N ASN A 363 -14.23 -25.46 7.72
CA ASN A 363 -13.12 -25.98 6.93
C ASN A 363 -11.83 -25.23 7.20
N SER A 364 -10.71 -25.94 7.26
CA SER A 364 -9.38 -25.32 7.28
C SER A 364 -9.07 -24.62 5.94
N ARG A 365 -8.11 -23.67 5.95
CA ARG A 365 -7.66 -22.98 4.72
C ARG A 365 -7.21 -23.96 3.63
N ASP A 366 -6.52 -25.03 3.99
CA ASP A 366 -6.08 -26.07 3.06
C ASP A 366 -7.28 -26.83 2.44
N GLN A 367 -8.29 -27.14 3.24
CA GLN A 367 -9.52 -27.78 2.76
C GLN A 367 -10.28 -26.83 1.81
N VAL A 368 -10.37 -25.55 2.15
CA VAL A 368 -10.99 -24.53 1.27
C VAL A 368 -10.27 -24.49 -0.07
N MET A 369 -8.93 -24.35 -0.08
CA MET A 369 -8.14 -24.35 -1.31
C MET A 369 -8.33 -25.64 -2.13
N ALA A 370 -8.36 -26.80 -1.49
CA ALA A 370 -8.57 -28.08 -2.16
C ALA A 370 -9.95 -28.16 -2.83
N ILE A 371 -11.01 -27.74 -2.15
CA ILE A 371 -12.39 -27.71 -2.68
C ILE A 371 -12.46 -26.74 -3.87
N LEU A 372 -11.96 -25.52 -3.70
CA LEU A 372 -11.97 -24.51 -4.75
C LEU A 372 -11.18 -24.95 -5.99
N ARG A 373 -10.01 -25.59 -5.83
CA ARG A 373 -9.24 -26.17 -6.96
C ARG A 373 -10.01 -27.26 -7.69
N LYS A 374 -10.72 -28.13 -6.96
CA LYS A 374 -11.54 -29.17 -7.56
C LYS A 374 -12.69 -28.57 -8.40
N GLU A 375 -13.43 -27.61 -7.85
CA GLU A 375 -14.50 -26.93 -8.56
C GLU A 375 -14.00 -26.19 -9.81
N ARG A 376 -12.84 -25.48 -9.69
CA ARG A 376 -12.20 -24.81 -10.81
C ARG A 376 -11.79 -25.79 -11.92
N LYS A 377 -11.21 -26.95 -11.58
CA LYS A 377 -10.87 -27.99 -12.56
C LYS A 377 -12.12 -28.50 -13.29
N GLN A 378 -13.24 -28.65 -12.60
CA GLN A 378 -14.51 -29.04 -13.22
C GLN A 378 -15.02 -27.94 -14.17
N LYS A 379 -15.00 -26.65 -13.74
CA LYS A 379 -15.38 -25.51 -14.58
C LYS A 379 -14.54 -25.43 -15.86
N TRP A 380 -13.27 -25.79 -15.79
CA TRP A 380 -12.31 -25.70 -16.90
C TRP A 380 -12.01 -27.05 -17.56
N ALA A 381 -12.84 -28.07 -17.37
CA ALA A 381 -12.62 -29.42 -17.92
C ALA A 381 -12.52 -29.45 -19.46
N ALA A 382 -13.17 -28.51 -20.15
CA ALA A 382 -13.10 -28.39 -21.61
C ALA A 382 -11.86 -27.61 -22.13
N VAL A 383 -11.04 -27.05 -21.24
CA VAL A 383 -9.86 -26.30 -21.63
C VAL A 383 -8.78 -27.25 -22.13
N SER A 384 -8.28 -27.04 -23.35
CA SER A 384 -7.21 -27.86 -23.91
C SER A 384 -5.93 -27.73 -23.07
N ALA A 385 -5.25 -28.85 -22.85
CA ALA A 385 -4.01 -28.92 -22.08
C ALA A 385 -2.91 -27.93 -22.57
N ASN A 386 -2.89 -27.64 -23.87
CA ASN A 386 -1.90 -26.76 -24.49
C ASN A 386 -2.37 -25.31 -24.68
N SER A 387 -3.64 -25.02 -24.40
CA SER A 387 -4.17 -23.64 -24.47
C SER A 387 -3.59 -22.76 -23.35
N PRO A 388 -3.56 -21.42 -23.51
CA PRO A 388 -3.27 -20.51 -22.40
C PRO A 388 -4.19 -20.80 -21.23
N CYS A 389 -3.64 -20.75 -20.01
CA CYS A 389 -4.44 -21.01 -18.81
C CYS A 389 -5.47 -19.89 -18.58
N PRO A 390 -6.76 -20.20 -18.33
CA PRO A 390 -7.77 -19.20 -18.08
C PRO A 390 -7.53 -18.31 -16.85
N CYS A 391 -6.55 -18.70 -15.99
CA CYS A 391 -6.18 -17.87 -14.83
C CYS A 391 -5.36 -16.63 -15.17
N GLY A 392 -5.05 -16.38 -16.45
CA GLY A 392 -4.28 -15.24 -16.91
C GLY A 392 -2.75 -15.35 -16.73
N SER A 393 -2.23 -16.49 -16.28
CA SER A 393 -0.79 -16.67 -16.00
C SER A 393 0.12 -16.68 -17.24
N GLY A 394 -0.42 -16.60 -18.47
CA GLY A 394 0.35 -16.78 -19.72
C GLY A 394 0.87 -18.20 -19.97
N ARG A 395 0.83 -19.07 -18.97
CA ARG A 395 1.31 -20.46 -19.06
C ARG A 395 0.28 -21.36 -19.72
N LYS A 396 0.74 -22.49 -20.32
CA LYS A 396 -0.18 -23.55 -20.80
C LYS A 396 -0.98 -24.15 -19.64
N TYR A 397 -2.25 -24.46 -19.85
CA TYR A 397 -3.15 -25.00 -18.84
C TYR A 397 -2.56 -26.21 -18.10
N LYS A 398 -1.99 -27.18 -18.82
CA LYS A 398 -1.34 -28.37 -18.23
C LYS A 398 -0.14 -28.05 -17.32
N HIS A 399 0.47 -26.89 -17.44
CA HIS A 399 1.60 -26.43 -16.62
C HIS A 399 1.21 -25.37 -15.59
N CYS A 400 -0.09 -25.20 -15.35
CA CYS A 400 -0.65 -24.22 -14.43
C CYS A 400 -1.82 -24.83 -13.64
N CYS A 401 -3.04 -24.40 -13.87
CA CYS A 401 -4.22 -24.86 -13.13
C CYS A 401 -4.74 -26.23 -13.51
N GLY A 402 -4.25 -26.81 -14.61
CA GLY A 402 -4.56 -28.17 -15.07
C GLY A 402 -3.64 -29.25 -14.47
N SER A 403 -2.54 -28.86 -13.81
CA SER A 403 -1.61 -29.79 -13.15
C SER A 403 -2.18 -30.39 -11.88
#